data_6f95d90153264b30efe8ad89ccf98c92
#
_entry.id   6f95d90153264b30efe8ad89ccf98c92
#
_cell.length_a   1.000
_cell.length_b   1.000
_cell.length_c   1.000
_cell.angle_alpha   90.00
_cell.angle_beta   90.00
_cell.angle_gamma   90.00
#
_symmetry.space_group_name_H-M   'P 1'
#
loop_
_entity.id
_entity.type
_entity.pdbx_description
1 polymer ?
#
loop_
_entity_poly.entity_id
_entity_poly.type
_entity_poly.pdbx_seq_one_letter_code
_entity_poly.pdbx_strand_id
1 'polypeptide(L)'
;MARGGGLKHLIQLLGPGPLAIKLIGGSIISQYGLKNPDQRIGAFLRKLNKSIYIKREQSIGGLSFSQSIPIIESLNDTDILVLFFGTSVGWPRISRKMEGHLRPELLESTSFHLPVYTSKKFQNRLKAKLRHLERNALKLILFPFGLYRPRHSLEDLPNLITAIEHLAERKSHLIIWVQHNSLGYRRLWLERKVYHRYYSEILECLENFRSPHFRILTPDDNFLIQENYLVDGVHLSEMGHERMANLIYAEIQTALSEARHYIAENGK
;
A
#
# COMPACT_ATOMS: atom_id res chain seq x y z
N MET A 1 -17.35 -20.79 -18.73
CA MET A 1 -17.07 -22.12 -18.11
C MET A 1 -15.70 -22.25 -17.43
N ALA A 2 -14.96 -21.19 -17.17
CA ALA A 2 -13.60 -21.26 -16.56
C ALA A 2 -13.55 -21.14 -15.02
N ARG A 3 -14.69 -21.12 -14.32
CA ARG A 3 -14.73 -20.86 -12.85
C ARG A 3 -14.28 -22.04 -11.97
N GLY A 4 -14.22 -23.27 -12.49
CA GLY A 4 -13.92 -24.45 -11.66
C GLY A 4 -12.43 -24.77 -11.47
N GLY A 5 -11.56 -24.33 -12.36
CA GLY A 5 -10.12 -24.64 -12.29
C GLY A 5 -9.38 -23.86 -11.19
N GLY A 6 -9.69 -22.58 -11.04
CA GLY A 6 -9.02 -21.70 -10.10
C GLY A 6 -9.23 -22.08 -8.63
N LEU A 7 -10.43 -22.47 -8.25
CA LEU A 7 -10.75 -22.83 -6.86
C LEU A 7 -10.07 -24.14 -6.41
N LYS A 8 -9.87 -25.12 -7.30
CA LYS A 8 -9.14 -26.36 -6.96
C LYS A 8 -7.70 -26.11 -6.52
N HIS A 9 -7.07 -25.06 -7.03
CA HIS A 9 -5.70 -24.68 -6.64
C HIS A 9 -5.63 -23.91 -5.33
N LEU A 10 -6.64 -23.08 -4.98
CA LEU A 10 -6.76 -22.52 -3.63
C LEU A 10 -6.82 -23.62 -2.56
N ILE A 11 -7.30 -24.81 -2.93
CA ILE A 11 -7.33 -25.99 -2.07
C ILE A 11 -5.94 -26.55 -1.81
N GLN A 12 -5.05 -26.50 -2.76
CA GLN A 12 -3.65 -26.91 -2.54
C GLN A 12 -2.96 -26.01 -1.53
N LEU A 13 -3.36 -24.71 -1.42
CA LEU A 13 -2.96 -23.81 -0.35
C LEU A 13 -3.50 -24.24 1.02
N LEU A 14 -4.57 -25.04 1.05
CA LEU A 14 -5.16 -25.60 2.28
C LEU A 14 -4.47 -26.88 2.75
N GLY A 15 -3.50 -27.38 2.00
CA GLY A 15 -2.68 -28.52 2.40
C GLY A 15 -1.87 -28.24 3.67
N PRO A 16 -1.30 -29.26 4.31
CA PRO A 16 -0.56 -29.14 5.57
C PRO A 16 0.79 -28.40 5.42
N GLY A 17 1.07 -27.85 4.24
CA GLY A 17 2.33 -27.12 3.95
C GLY A 17 2.36 -25.71 4.50
N PRO A 18 3.56 -25.10 4.58
CA PRO A 18 3.70 -23.70 4.97
C PRO A 18 3.12 -22.77 3.91
N LEU A 19 2.37 -21.76 4.34
CA LEU A 19 1.87 -20.69 3.47
C LEU A 19 3.02 -19.73 3.15
N ALA A 20 3.44 -19.67 1.90
CA ALA A 20 4.46 -18.73 1.44
C ALA A 20 3.82 -17.39 1.08
N ILE A 21 4.29 -16.30 1.73
CA ILE A 21 3.78 -14.95 1.51
C ILE A 21 4.88 -14.07 0.94
N LYS A 22 4.55 -13.29 -0.08
CA LYS A 22 5.36 -12.16 -0.55
C LYS A 22 4.64 -10.85 -0.24
N LEU A 23 5.35 -9.94 0.42
CA LEU A 23 4.89 -8.58 0.72
C LEU A 23 5.66 -7.62 -0.19
N ILE A 24 4.95 -6.88 -1.03
CA ILE A 24 5.54 -5.92 -1.96
C ILE A 24 4.84 -4.59 -1.81
N GLY A 25 5.59 -3.51 -1.66
CA GLY A 25 4.99 -2.19 -1.53
C GLY A 25 5.97 -1.06 -1.30
N GLY A 26 5.45 0.10 -0.93
CA GLY A 26 6.22 1.28 -0.59
C GLY A 26 6.84 1.22 0.82
N SER A 27 7.11 2.40 1.37
CA SER A 27 7.74 2.57 2.70
C SER A 27 6.93 2.00 3.87
N ILE A 28 5.64 1.73 3.69
CA ILE A 28 4.74 1.17 4.72
C ILE A 28 5.21 -0.20 5.21
N ILE A 29 5.69 -1.05 4.32
CA ILE A 29 6.21 -2.37 4.70
C ILE A 29 7.67 -2.33 5.15
N SER A 30 8.32 -1.16 5.04
CA SER A 30 9.71 -0.98 5.46
C SER A 30 9.83 -0.86 6.98
N GLN A 31 11.07 -0.93 7.43
CA GLN A 31 11.44 -0.68 8.82
C GLN A 31 11.41 0.81 9.20
N TYR A 32 10.88 1.70 8.36
CA TYR A 32 10.93 3.13 8.59
C TYR A 32 10.30 3.52 9.94
N GLY A 33 11.11 4.11 10.82
CA GLY A 33 10.70 4.56 12.15
C GLY A 33 10.51 3.46 13.19
N LEU A 34 10.71 2.18 12.85
CA LEU A 34 10.68 1.07 13.79
C LEU A 34 12.04 0.87 14.45
N LYS A 35 12.03 0.54 15.72
CA LYS A 35 13.26 0.27 16.49
C LYS A 35 13.84 -1.12 16.18
N ASN A 36 12.98 -2.08 15.87
CA ASN A 36 13.34 -3.47 15.67
C ASN A 36 12.71 -4.02 14.37
N PRO A 37 13.48 -4.75 13.52
CA PRO A 37 12.93 -5.45 12.34
C PRO A 37 11.79 -6.41 12.66
N ASP A 38 11.76 -6.99 13.87
CA ASP A 38 10.71 -7.91 14.31
C ASP A 38 9.36 -7.23 14.60
N GLN A 39 9.28 -5.92 14.41
CA GLN A 39 8.08 -5.10 14.51
C GLN A 39 7.44 -4.82 13.13
N ARG A 40 7.90 -5.47 12.07
CA ARG A 40 7.31 -5.35 10.73
C ARG A 40 6.13 -6.28 10.53
N ILE A 41 5.28 -5.97 9.54
CA ILE A 41 4.09 -6.77 9.17
C ILE A 41 4.45 -8.25 8.98
N GLY A 42 5.50 -8.56 8.23
CA GLY A 42 5.91 -9.94 7.99
C GLY A 42 6.31 -10.70 9.25
N ALA A 43 6.92 -10.04 10.23
CA ALA A 43 7.25 -10.65 11.51
C ALA A 43 6.00 -10.92 12.35
N PHE A 44 5.03 -9.98 12.37
CA PHE A 44 3.75 -10.20 13.06
C PHE A 44 2.93 -11.32 12.41
N LEU A 45 2.89 -11.42 11.08
CA LEU A 45 2.22 -12.53 10.39
C LEU A 45 2.79 -13.90 10.82
N ARG A 46 4.11 -14.02 10.95
CA ARG A 46 4.75 -15.26 11.46
C ARG A 46 4.41 -15.56 12.92
N LYS A 47 4.20 -14.52 13.76
CA LYS A 47 3.75 -14.70 15.15
C LYS A 47 2.31 -15.21 15.22
N LEU A 48 1.43 -14.72 14.33
CA LEU A 48 0.03 -15.14 14.26
C LEU A 48 -0.12 -16.59 13.82
N ASN A 49 0.71 -17.04 12.88
CA ASN A 49 0.71 -18.43 12.43
C ASN A 49 2.12 -18.87 12.04
N LYS A 50 2.66 -19.84 12.80
CA LYS A 50 4.02 -20.39 12.57
C LYS A 50 4.18 -21.11 11.24
N SER A 51 3.08 -21.54 10.60
CA SER A 51 3.09 -22.11 9.25
C SER A 51 3.25 -21.05 8.16
N ILE A 52 3.20 -19.76 8.49
CA ILE A 52 3.45 -18.68 7.52
C ILE A 52 4.96 -18.51 7.32
N TYR A 53 5.37 -18.61 6.07
CA TYR A 53 6.73 -18.33 5.62
C TYR A 53 6.77 -17.07 4.79
N ILE A 54 7.46 -16.03 5.26
CA ILE A 54 7.66 -14.80 4.48
C ILE A 54 8.82 -15.01 3.51
N LYS A 55 8.48 -15.33 2.27
CA LYS A 55 9.45 -15.61 1.20
C LYS A 55 10.17 -14.34 0.74
N ARG A 56 9.46 -13.21 0.72
CA ARG A 56 10.00 -11.90 0.33
C ARG A 56 9.23 -10.78 1.00
N GLU A 57 9.95 -9.82 1.53
CA GLU A 57 9.42 -8.54 2.00
C GLU A 57 10.22 -7.44 1.31
N GLN A 58 9.63 -6.81 0.29
CA GLN A 58 10.31 -5.84 -0.54
C GLN A 58 9.64 -4.48 -0.47
N SER A 59 10.33 -3.53 0.14
CA SER A 59 9.96 -2.12 0.11
C SER A 59 10.65 -1.42 -1.05
N ILE A 60 9.86 -0.79 -1.92
CA ILE A 60 10.36 0.00 -3.05
C ILE A 60 9.86 1.43 -2.86
N GLY A 61 10.78 2.32 -2.53
CA GLY A 61 10.46 3.74 -2.32
C GLY A 61 9.90 4.39 -3.59
N GLY A 62 8.67 4.89 -3.50
CA GLY A 62 8.03 5.56 -4.63
C GLY A 62 7.63 4.64 -5.79
N LEU A 63 7.38 3.36 -5.49
CA LEU A 63 6.90 2.37 -6.44
C LEU A 63 5.74 2.92 -7.29
N SER A 64 5.90 2.93 -8.61
CA SER A 64 4.84 3.24 -9.57
C SER A 64 4.15 1.97 -10.05
N PHE A 65 2.99 2.12 -10.72
CA PHE A 65 2.30 0.98 -11.30
C PHE A 65 3.15 0.30 -12.38
N SER A 66 3.75 1.07 -13.29
CA SER A 66 4.65 0.54 -14.33
C SER A 66 5.87 -0.20 -13.78
N GLN A 67 6.46 0.30 -12.69
CA GLN A 67 7.58 -0.39 -12.02
C GLN A 67 7.15 -1.68 -11.31
N SER A 68 5.89 -1.83 -10.99
CA SER A 68 5.35 -3.00 -10.30
C SER A 68 5.09 -4.16 -11.26
N ILE A 69 4.77 -3.88 -12.53
CA ILE A 69 4.45 -4.89 -13.55
C ILE A 69 5.56 -5.94 -13.69
N PRO A 70 6.82 -5.60 -13.99
CA PRO A 70 7.88 -6.61 -14.13
C PRO A 70 8.17 -7.37 -12.83
N ILE A 71 7.91 -6.74 -11.68
CA ILE A 71 8.05 -7.42 -10.39
C ILE A 71 6.98 -8.51 -10.24
N ILE A 72 5.72 -8.18 -10.58
CA ILE A 72 4.60 -9.11 -10.53
C ILE A 72 4.79 -10.25 -11.53
N GLU A 73 5.19 -9.95 -12.75
CA GLU A 73 5.45 -10.94 -13.81
C GLU A 73 6.60 -11.90 -13.44
N SER A 74 7.57 -11.44 -12.66
CA SER A 74 8.70 -12.25 -12.18
C SER A 74 8.36 -13.18 -10.99
N LEU A 75 7.13 -13.14 -10.46
CA LEU A 75 6.73 -13.93 -9.30
C LEU A 75 6.41 -15.36 -9.69
N ASN A 76 7.36 -16.27 -9.44
CA ASN A 76 7.25 -17.66 -9.90
C ASN A 76 6.65 -18.66 -8.91
N ASP A 77 6.81 -18.50 -7.58
CA ASP A 77 6.52 -19.55 -6.59
C ASP A 77 5.84 -19.00 -5.34
N THR A 78 4.86 -18.15 -5.48
CA THR A 78 4.20 -17.51 -4.34
C THR A 78 2.81 -18.06 -4.17
N ASP A 79 2.47 -18.46 -2.96
CA ASP A 79 1.13 -18.89 -2.62
C ASP A 79 0.21 -17.70 -2.38
N ILE A 80 0.73 -16.66 -1.72
CA ILE A 80 -0.01 -15.43 -1.41
C ILE A 80 0.85 -14.20 -1.74
N LEU A 81 0.29 -13.29 -2.51
CA LEU A 81 0.90 -12.01 -2.81
C LEU A 81 0.13 -10.88 -2.12
N VAL A 82 0.79 -10.11 -1.27
CA VAL A 82 0.22 -8.91 -0.65
C VAL A 82 0.87 -7.67 -1.25
N LEU A 83 0.05 -6.85 -1.90
CA LEU A 83 0.48 -5.63 -2.58
C LEU A 83 0.05 -4.39 -1.79
N PHE A 84 1.01 -3.57 -1.41
CA PHE A 84 0.78 -2.30 -0.77
C PHE A 84 1.07 -1.15 -1.74
N PHE A 85 0.08 -0.71 -2.46
CA PHE A 85 0.15 0.56 -3.18
C PHE A 85 -0.32 1.67 -2.24
N GLY A 86 0.59 2.05 -1.37
CA GLY A 86 0.28 2.99 -0.30
C GLY A 86 0.32 4.45 -0.76
N THR A 87 0.34 5.31 0.22
CA THR A 87 0.34 6.76 0.14
C THR A 87 1.30 7.38 -0.86
N SER A 88 2.43 6.73 -1.16
CA SER A 88 3.45 7.27 -2.05
C SER A 88 3.01 7.38 -3.51
N VAL A 89 2.07 6.54 -3.96
CA VAL A 89 1.61 6.51 -5.35
C VAL A 89 0.68 7.67 -5.66
N GLY A 90 -0.33 7.88 -4.82
CA GLY A 90 -1.32 8.95 -4.97
C GLY A 90 -0.92 10.27 -4.35
N TRP A 91 0.28 10.35 -3.77
CA TRP A 91 0.69 11.55 -3.07
C TRP A 91 0.85 12.73 -4.03
N PRO A 92 0.12 13.85 -3.85
CA PRO A 92 0.22 14.98 -4.74
C PRO A 92 1.60 15.63 -4.63
N ARG A 93 2.17 15.95 -5.77
CA ARG A 93 3.45 16.66 -5.90
C ARG A 93 3.33 17.84 -6.85
N ILE A 94 4.21 18.79 -6.66
CA ILE A 94 4.42 19.85 -7.63
C ILE A 94 4.97 19.21 -8.90
N SER A 95 4.42 19.58 -10.05
CA SER A 95 4.83 19.06 -11.35
C SER A 95 6.32 19.30 -11.61
N ARG A 96 6.99 18.31 -12.19
CA ARG A 96 8.38 18.45 -12.65
C ARG A 96 8.61 19.60 -13.63
N LYS A 97 7.56 20.05 -14.33
CA LYS A 97 7.63 21.24 -15.19
C LYS A 97 8.05 22.49 -14.42
N MET A 98 7.91 22.49 -13.10
CA MET A 98 8.34 23.58 -12.22
C MET A 98 9.77 23.39 -11.68
N GLU A 99 10.40 22.23 -11.99
CA GLU A 99 11.83 22.01 -11.69
C GLU A 99 12.64 23.07 -12.47
N GLY A 100 13.57 23.71 -11.81
CA GLY A 100 14.33 24.84 -12.37
C GLY A 100 13.73 26.23 -12.14
N HIS A 101 12.44 26.34 -11.81
CA HIS A 101 11.78 27.61 -11.47
C HIS A 101 11.58 27.76 -9.96
N LEU A 102 11.69 26.67 -9.21
CA LEU A 102 11.48 26.63 -7.76
C LEU A 102 12.73 26.11 -7.04
N ARG A 103 12.93 26.56 -5.84
CA ARG A 103 13.99 26.03 -4.98
C ARG A 103 13.79 24.52 -4.75
N PRO A 104 14.84 23.68 -4.83
CA PRO A 104 14.72 22.22 -4.66
C PRO A 104 13.96 21.81 -3.40
N GLU A 105 14.15 22.56 -2.30
CA GLU A 105 13.49 22.27 -1.02
C GLU A 105 11.96 22.44 -1.07
N LEU A 106 11.44 23.18 -2.04
CA LEU A 106 10.00 23.35 -2.27
C LEU A 106 9.44 22.22 -3.16
N LEU A 107 10.27 21.65 -4.02
CA LEU A 107 9.90 20.55 -4.94
C LEU A 107 9.95 19.19 -4.24
N GLU A 108 10.88 19.01 -3.31
CA GLU A 108 10.97 17.79 -2.55
C GLU A 108 9.64 17.54 -1.85
N SER A 109 9.00 16.42 -2.29
CA SER A 109 7.88 15.93 -1.51
C SER A 109 8.41 15.71 -0.11
N THR A 110 7.72 16.30 0.80
CA THR A 110 7.75 16.00 2.22
C THR A 110 8.21 14.59 2.57
N SER A 111 9.45 14.22 2.28
CA SER A 111 10.14 13.38 3.23
C SER A 111 10.12 14.24 4.49
N PHE A 112 9.17 13.92 5.36
CA PHE A 112 9.16 14.49 6.69
C PHE A 112 10.54 14.18 7.25
N HIS A 113 11.39 15.19 7.32
CA HIS A 113 12.59 15.09 8.12
C HIS A 113 12.11 15.05 9.57
N LEU A 114 11.62 13.86 9.99
CA LEU A 114 11.30 13.58 11.39
C LEU A 114 12.29 14.26 12.35
N PRO A 115 13.62 14.24 12.08
CA PRO A 115 14.61 14.92 12.90
C PRO A 115 14.38 16.44 13.04
N VAL A 116 13.84 17.11 12.03
CA VAL A 116 13.64 18.57 12.07
C VAL A 116 12.43 18.94 12.93
N TYR A 117 11.36 18.14 12.88
CA TYR A 117 10.17 18.38 13.72
C TYR A 117 10.36 17.95 15.16
N THR A 118 11.22 16.99 15.42
CA THR A 118 11.59 16.52 16.77
C THR A 118 12.77 17.30 17.36
N SER A 119 13.36 18.23 16.60
CA SER A 119 14.49 19.03 17.06
C SER A 119 14.10 19.85 18.30
N LYS A 120 14.90 19.74 19.36
CA LYS A 120 14.74 20.55 20.57
C LYS A 120 15.08 22.04 20.35
N LYS A 121 15.79 22.38 19.26
CA LYS A 121 16.19 23.77 18.94
C LYS A 121 15.01 24.54 18.35
N PHE A 122 14.59 25.61 19.03
CA PHE A 122 13.47 26.48 18.64
C PHE A 122 13.61 27.01 17.19
N GLN A 123 14.80 27.47 16.82
CA GLN A 123 15.07 27.98 15.47
C GLN A 123 14.79 26.97 14.37
N ASN A 124 15.13 25.69 14.57
CA ASN A 124 14.88 24.64 13.60
C ASN A 124 13.38 24.37 13.44
N ARG A 125 12.64 24.42 14.56
CA ARG A 125 11.17 24.28 14.53
C ARG A 125 10.49 25.45 13.82
N LEU A 126 10.97 26.68 14.05
CA LEU A 126 10.43 27.86 13.38
C LEU A 126 10.70 27.83 11.87
N LYS A 127 11.93 27.52 11.44
CA LYS A 127 12.28 27.33 10.03
C LYS A 127 11.42 26.25 9.37
N ALA A 128 11.18 25.13 10.05
CA ALA A 128 10.33 24.06 9.54
C ALA A 128 8.87 24.53 9.35
N LYS A 129 8.32 25.30 10.30
CA LYS A 129 6.97 25.88 10.19
C LYS A 129 6.87 26.86 9.02
N LEU A 130 7.83 27.76 8.86
CA LEU A 130 7.84 28.72 7.76
C LEU A 130 7.91 28.01 6.39
N ARG A 131 8.82 27.05 6.23
CA ARG A 131 8.88 26.22 5.01
C ARG A 131 7.59 25.47 4.73
N HIS A 132 6.92 25.01 5.77
CA HIS A 132 5.63 24.34 5.62
C HIS A 132 4.56 25.30 5.12
N LEU A 133 4.51 26.53 5.65
CA LEU A 133 3.60 27.58 5.18
C LEU A 133 3.87 27.98 3.73
N GLU A 134 5.14 28.21 3.36
CA GLU A 134 5.54 28.51 1.97
C GLU A 134 5.10 27.42 1.01
N ARG A 135 5.34 26.16 1.35
CA ARG A 135 4.91 25.02 0.54
C ARG A 135 3.40 24.94 0.38
N ASN A 136 2.67 25.19 1.46
CA ASN A 136 1.22 25.15 1.43
C ASN A 136 0.63 26.26 0.58
N ALA A 137 1.17 27.47 0.68
CA ALA A 137 0.80 28.59 -0.19
C ALA A 137 1.09 28.28 -1.65
N LEU A 138 2.28 27.73 -1.96
CA LEU A 138 2.65 27.34 -3.31
C LEU A 138 1.72 26.26 -3.90
N LYS A 139 1.32 25.26 -3.12
CA LYS A 139 0.38 24.22 -3.54
C LYS A 139 -0.98 24.82 -3.89
N LEU A 140 -1.50 25.75 -3.08
CA LEU A 140 -2.75 26.43 -3.34
C LEU A 140 -2.70 27.25 -4.63
N ILE A 141 -1.58 27.91 -4.90
CA ILE A 141 -1.37 28.69 -6.14
C ILE A 141 -1.28 27.74 -7.35
N LEU A 142 -0.56 26.65 -7.26
CA LEU A 142 -0.29 25.77 -8.40
C LEU A 142 -1.46 24.80 -8.73
N PHE A 143 -2.36 24.57 -7.76
CA PHE A 143 -3.46 23.63 -7.95
C PHE A 143 -4.41 24.02 -9.09
N PRO A 144 -4.89 25.27 -9.21
CA PRO A 144 -5.79 25.65 -10.32
C PRO A 144 -5.18 25.46 -11.71
N PHE A 145 -3.86 25.49 -11.82
CA PHE A 145 -3.12 25.31 -13.06
C PHE A 145 -2.79 23.83 -13.39
N GLY A 146 -3.27 22.87 -12.59
CA GLY A 146 -2.96 21.45 -12.76
C GLY A 146 -1.48 21.10 -12.51
N LEU A 147 -0.73 22.00 -11.89
CA LEU A 147 0.70 21.82 -11.57
C LEU A 147 0.92 21.14 -10.22
N TYR A 148 -0.14 20.88 -9.49
CA TYR A 148 -0.16 20.12 -8.25
C TYR A 148 -1.11 18.92 -8.41
N ARG A 149 -0.55 17.73 -8.63
CA ARG A 149 -1.27 16.52 -9.02
C ARG A 149 -0.66 15.27 -8.37
N PRO A 150 -1.34 14.11 -8.38
CA PRO A 150 -0.76 12.85 -7.94
C PRO A 150 0.59 12.58 -8.60
N ARG A 151 1.48 11.93 -7.88
CA ARG A 151 2.84 11.64 -8.34
C ARG A 151 2.85 10.76 -9.57
N HIS A 152 2.00 9.76 -9.59
CA HIS A 152 1.90 8.79 -10.67
C HIS A 152 0.55 8.93 -11.36
N SER A 153 0.56 8.80 -12.67
CA SER A 153 -0.65 8.73 -13.51
C SER A 153 -1.36 7.38 -13.25
N LEU A 154 -2.66 7.36 -13.49
CA LEU A 154 -3.45 6.12 -13.51
C LEU A 154 -3.34 5.40 -14.85
N GLU A 155 -2.66 5.96 -15.85
CA GLU A 155 -2.52 5.38 -17.19
C GLU A 155 -1.96 3.96 -17.18
N ASP A 156 -1.04 3.67 -16.26
CA ASP A 156 -0.42 2.35 -16.11
C ASP A 156 -1.25 1.38 -15.26
N LEU A 157 -2.34 1.84 -14.63
CA LEU A 157 -3.16 0.99 -13.75
C LEU A 157 -3.84 -0.17 -14.51
N PRO A 158 -4.42 0.02 -15.70
CA PRO A 158 -4.97 -1.09 -16.48
C PRO A 158 -3.93 -2.18 -16.81
N ASN A 159 -2.72 -1.77 -17.17
CA ASN A 159 -1.63 -2.71 -17.46
C ASN A 159 -1.22 -3.51 -16.20
N LEU A 160 -1.20 -2.85 -15.04
CA LEU A 160 -0.94 -3.53 -13.78
C LEU A 160 -2.05 -4.53 -13.44
N ILE A 161 -3.31 -4.16 -13.63
CA ILE A 161 -4.46 -5.07 -13.42
C ILE A 161 -4.33 -6.28 -14.33
N THR A 162 -4.02 -6.09 -15.61
CA THR A 162 -3.79 -7.20 -16.56
C THR A 162 -2.65 -8.11 -16.10
N ALA A 163 -1.55 -7.57 -15.60
CA ALA A 163 -0.46 -8.37 -15.05
C ALA A 163 -0.89 -9.18 -13.81
N ILE A 164 -1.73 -8.60 -12.95
CA ILE A 164 -2.31 -9.28 -11.79
C ILE A 164 -3.27 -10.39 -12.24
N GLU A 165 -4.10 -10.15 -13.25
CA GLU A 165 -5.01 -11.16 -13.86
C GLU A 165 -4.22 -12.36 -14.37
N HIS A 166 -3.20 -12.11 -15.18
CA HIS A 166 -2.35 -13.17 -15.70
C HIS A 166 -1.65 -13.97 -14.60
N LEU A 167 -1.24 -13.32 -13.53
CA LEU A 167 -0.65 -14.04 -12.39
C LEU A 167 -1.69 -14.90 -11.68
N ALA A 168 -2.88 -14.37 -11.43
CA ALA A 168 -3.99 -15.09 -10.80
C ALA A 168 -4.43 -16.30 -11.63
N GLU A 169 -4.52 -16.17 -12.96
CA GLU A 169 -4.91 -17.26 -13.87
C GLU A 169 -3.85 -18.37 -13.96
N ARG A 170 -2.57 -17.98 -14.12
CA ARG A 170 -1.49 -18.95 -14.32
C ARG A 170 -1.20 -19.81 -13.11
N LYS A 171 -1.32 -19.24 -11.91
CA LYS A 171 -0.77 -19.84 -10.69
C LYS A 171 -1.78 -19.99 -9.56
N SER A 172 -3.01 -19.50 -9.77
CA SER A 172 -4.11 -19.62 -8.80
C SER A 172 -3.75 -19.11 -7.40
N HIS A 173 -2.92 -18.08 -7.35
CA HIS A 173 -2.46 -17.48 -6.09
C HIS A 173 -3.52 -16.55 -5.51
N LEU A 174 -3.58 -16.46 -4.20
CA LEU A 174 -4.34 -15.42 -3.55
C LEU A 174 -3.56 -14.10 -3.62
N ILE A 175 -4.17 -13.07 -4.18
CA ILE A 175 -3.62 -11.73 -4.27
C ILE A 175 -4.46 -10.80 -3.41
N ILE A 176 -3.82 -10.14 -2.45
CA ILE A 176 -4.44 -9.16 -1.57
C ILE A 176 -3.88 -7.79 -1.90
N TRP A 177 -4.73 -6.91 -2.43
CA TRP A 177 -4.42 -5.50 -2.61
C TRP A 177 -4.74 -4.75 -1.32
N VAL A 178 -3.74 -4.22 -0.66
CA VAL A 178 -3.95 -3.40 0.54
C VAL A 178 -4.06 -1.94 0.13
N GLN A 179 -5.28 -1.41 0.22
CA GLN A 179 -5.56 0.00 0.00
C GLN A 179 -5.31 0.77 1.29
N HIS A 180 -4.07 1.19 1.50
CA HIS A 180 -3.72 1.91 2.71
C HIS A 180 -4.01 3.39 2.59
N ASN A 181 -4.88 3.89 3.44
CA ASN A 181 -5.15 5.31 3.63
C ASN A 181 -4.26 5.87 4.75
N SER A 182 -3.74 7.10 4.57
CA SER A 182 -3.05 7.80 5.65
C SER A 182 -4.03 8.64 6.46
N LEU A 183 -3.72 8.89 7.73
CA LEU A 183 -4.52 9.80 8.57
C LEU A 183 -4.69 11.16 7.94
N GLY A 184 -3.68 11.66 7.26
CA GLY A 184 -3.72 12.91 6.52
C GLY A 184 -4.03 14.18 7.35
N TYR A 185 -4.22 14.06 8.68
CA TYR A 185 -4.69 15.17 9.51
C TYR A 185 -3.70 16.33 9.62
N ARG A 186 -2.42 16.11 9.29
CA ARG A 186 -1.39 17.16 9.21
C ARG A 186 -1.27 17.75 7.81
N ARG A 187 -2.14 17.37 6.89
CA ARG A 187 -2.08 17.77 5.50
C ARG A 187 -3.13 18.81 5.18
N LEU A 188 -2.84 19.63 4.17
CA LEU A 188 -3.84 20.54 3.63
C LEU A 188 -5.08 19.76 3.21
N TRP A 189 -6.26 20.35 3.43
CA TRP A 189 -7.53 19.80 2.95
C TRP A 189 -7.48 19.48 1.45
N LEU A 190 -6.77 20.32 0.66
CA LEU A 190 -6.56 20.13 -0.77
C LEU A 190 -5.79 18.84 -1.09
N GLU A 191 -4.72 18.55 -0.33
CA GLU A 191 -3.97 17.30 -0.50
C GLU A 191 -4.84 16.09 -0.25
N ARG A 192 -5.67 16.16 0.81
CA ARG A 192 -6.62 15.09 1.12
C ARG A 192 -7.64 14.90 0.00
N LYS A 193 -8.21 15.99 -0.53
CA LYS A 193 -9.18 15.94 -1.62
C LYS A 193 -8.59 15.29 -2.88
N VAL A 194 -7.39 15.70 -3.30
CA VAL A 194 -6.69 15.11 -4.46
C VAL A 194 -6.38 13.64 -4.22
N TYR A 195 -5.91 13.31 -3.03
CA TYR A 195 -5.57 11.95 -2.62
C TYR A 195 -6.81 11.04 -2.62
N HIS A 196 -7.90 11.45 -1.97
CA HIS A 196 -9.14 10.66 -1.92
C HIS A 196 -9.71 10.41 -3.31
N ARG A 197 -9.76 11.44 -4.15
CA ARG A 197 -10.21 11.29 -5.53
C ARG A 197 -9.37 10.26 -6.29
N TYR A 198 -8.05 10.36 -6.21
CA TYR A 198 -7.15 9.43 -6.87
C TYR A 198 -7.37 7.98 -6.41
N TYR A 199 -7.56 7.77 -5.11
CA TYR A 199 -7.82 6.43 -4.57
C TYR A 199 -9.22 5.92 -4.87
N SER A 200 -10.22 6.78 -4.95
CA SER A 200 -11.56 6.38 -5.42
C SER A 200 -11.51 5.88 -6.86
N GLU A 201 -10.77 6.56 -7.73
CA GLU A 201 -10.57 6.13 -9.12
C GLU A 201 -9.84 4.76 -9.20
N ILE A 202 -8.85 4.51 -8.34
CA ILE A 202 -8.20 3.19 -8.25
C ILE A 202 -9.20 2.12 -7.80
N LEU A 203 -9.96 2.38 -6.74
CA LEU A 203 -10.93 1.41 -6.22
C LEU A 203 -11.99 1.09 -7.26
N GLU A 204 -12.52 2.08 -7.97
CA GLU A 204 -13.47 1.88 -9.06
C GLU A 204 -12.91 0.97 -10.16
N CYS A 205 -11.65 1.16 -10.55
CA CYS A 205 -10.99 0.25 -11.48
C CYS A 205 -10.84 -1.17 -10.93
N LEU A 206 -10.49 -1.30 -9.66
CA LEU A 206 -10.29 -2.61 -9.01
C LEU A 206 -11.59 -3.35 -8.73
N GLU A 207 -12.69 -2.63 -8.41
CA GLU A 207 -14.01 -3.23 -8.19
C GLU A 207 -14.58 -3.87 -9.47
N ASN A 208 -14.20 -3.37 -10.62
CA ASN A 208 -14.54 -3.98 -11.91
C ASN A 208 -13.76 -5.27 -12.18
N PHE A 209 -12.64 -5.47 -11.47
CA PHE A 209 -11.83 -6.67 -11.55
C PHE A 209 -12.39 -7.76 -10.61
N ARG A 210 -13.05 -8.74 -11.16
CA ARG A 210 -13.66 -9.85 -10.42
C ARG A 210 -12.88 -11.14 -10.61
N SER A 211 -12.01 -11.45 -9.65
CA SER A 211 -11.37 -12.76 -9.56
C SER A 211 -11.58 -13.34 -8.16
N PRO A 212 -11.89 -14.64 -8.01
CA PRO A 212 -11.97 -15.27 -6.69
C PRO A 212 -10.61 -15.30 -5.97
N HIS A 213 -9.54 -15.05 -6.71
CA HIS A 213 -8.15 -15.01 -6.21
C HIS A 213 -7.67 -13.60 -5.86
N PHE A 214 -8.51 -12.58 -6.08
CA PHE A 214 -8.16 -11.19 -5.81
C PHE A 214 -9.04 -10.60 -4.72
N ARG A 215 -8.41 -9.99 -3.74
CA ARG A 215 -9.07 -9.34 -2.60
C ARG A 215 -8.58 -7.91 -2.45
N ILE A 216 -9.49 -7.01 -2.08
CA ILE A 216 -9.16 -5.64 -1.73
C ILE A 216 -9.35 -5.49 -0.23
N LEU A 217 -8.25 -5.23 0.48
CA LEU A 217 -8.26 -4.93 1.90
C LEU A 217 -8.17 -3.42 2.10
N THR A 218 -9.28 -2.81 2.50
CA THR A 218 -9.34 -1.39 2.87
C THR A 218 -9.50 -1.31 4.39
N PRO A 219 -8.48 -0.84 5.12
CA PRO A 219 -8.62 -0.62 6.56
C PRO A 219 -9.74 0.38 6.85
N ASP A 220 -10.56 0.07 7.83
CA ASP A 220 -11.70 0.89 8.28
C ASP A 220 -11.26 2.12 9.09
N ASP A 221 -12.22 2.93 9.50
CA ASP A 221 -11.98 4.14 10.31
C ASP A 221 -11.37 3.80 11.68
N ASN A 222 -11.63 2.60 12.22
CA ASN A 222 -11.02 2.15 13.48
C ASN A 222 -9.51 1.91 13.34
N PHE A 223 -9.04 1.64 12.13
CA PHE A 223 -7.61 1.57 11.84
C PHE A 223 -7.00 2.97 11.71
N LEU A 224 -7.76 3.96 11.26
CA LEU A 224 -7.28 5.32 10.99
C LEU A 224 -7.16 6.17 12.27
N ILE A 225 -6.54 5.62 13.30
CA ILE A 225 -6.28 6.30 14.58
C ILE A 225 -4.79 6.63 14.75
N GLN A 226 -4.49 7.62 15.58
CA GLN A 226 -3.13 8.15 15.73
C GLN A 226 -2.11 7.10 16.17
N GLU A 227 -2.51 6.19 17.04
CA GLU A 227 -1.65 5.15 17.62
C GLU A 227 -1.09 4.19 16.56
N ASN A 228 -1.82 4.00 15.46
CA ASN A 228 -1.39 3.14 14.35
C ASN A 228 -0.35 3.79 13.44
N TYR A 229 -0.07 5.07 13.63
CA TYR A 229 0.82 5.83 12.77
C TYR A 229 1.95 6.49 13.54
N LEU A 230 3.06 6.70 12.85
CA LEU A 230 4.11 7.58 13.34
C LEU A 230 3.63 9.04 13.33
N VAL A 231 4.44 9.92 13.92
CA VAL A 231 4.15 11.35 14.03
C VAL A 231 3.84 12.03 12.68
N ASP A 232 4.28 11.42 11.57
CA ASP A 232 4.02 11.94 10.23
C ASP A 232 2.59 11.61 9.72
N GLY A 233 1.86 10.72 10.39
CA GLY A 233 0.52 10.31 10.00
C GLY A 233 0.46 9.51 8.69
N VAL A 234 1.59 9.01 8.22
CA VAL A 234 1.75 8.26 6.96
C VAL A 234 2.30 6.86 7.19
N HIS A 235 3.43 6.77 7.90
CA HIS A 235 4.07 5.49 8.20
C HIS A 235 3.43 4.86 9.43
N LEU A 236 3.33 3.55 9.40
CA LEU A 236 2.76 2.79 10.51
C LEU A 236 3.69 2.80 11.72
N SER A 237 3.11 2.90 12.91
CA SER A 237 3.75 2.59 14.16
C SER A 237 3.91 1.07 14.33
N GLU A 238 4.57 0.62 15.39
CA GLU A 238 4.60 -0.81 15.76
C GLU A 238 3.19 -1.39 15.87
N MET A 239 2.30 -0.71 16.59
CA MET A 239 0.89 -1.10 16.71
C MET A 239 0.18 -1.12 15.36
N GLY A 240 0.47 -0.16 14.48
CA GLY A 240 -0.08 -0.13 13.13
C GLY A 240 0.38 -1.32 12.29
N HIS A 241 1.64 -1.70 12.39
CA HIS A 241 2.17 -2.89 11.73
C HIS A 241 1.51 -4.18 12.24
N GLU A 242 1.31 -4.30 13.56
CA GLU A 242 0.63 -5.44 14.17
C GLU A 242 -0.84 -5.53 13.72
N ARG A 243 -1.58 -4.43 13.81
CA ARG A 243 -2.99 -4.38 13.37
C ARG A 243 -3.13 -4.67 11.88
N MET A 244 -2.24 -4.14 11.04
CA MET A 244 -2.24 -4.44 9.62
C MET A 244 -1.98 -5.93 9.35
N ALA A 245 -1.07 -6.55 10.08
CA ALA A 245 -0.83 -7.99 9.99
C ALA A 245 -2.07 -8.80 10.37
N ASN A 246 -2.79 -8.39 11.42
CA ASN A 246 -4.05 -9.03 11.82
C ASN A 246 -5.12 -8.93 10.73
N LEU A 247 -5.27 -7.75 10.10
CA LEU A 247 -6.22 -7.56 8.99
C LEU A 247 -5.87 -8.44 7.78
N ILE A 248 -4.61 -8.47 7.38
CA ILE A 248 -4.15 -9.33 6.28
C ILE A 248 -4.38 -10.80 6.61
N TYR A 249 -4.07 -11.22 7.83
CA TYR A 249 -4.28 -12.60 8.26
C TYR A 249 -5.76 -12.98 8.27
N ALA A 250 -6.64 -12.11 8.74
CA ALA A 250 -8.08 -12.31 8.71
C ALA A 250 -8.59 -12.46 7.26
N GLU A 251 -8.10 -11.64 6.32
CA GLU A 251 -8.46 -11.73 4.91
C GLU A 251 -7.99 -13.05 4.28
N ILE A 252 -6.78 -13.51 4.62
CA ILE A 252 -6.29 -14.82 4.21
C ILE A 252 -7.21 -15.93 4.73
N GLN A 253 -7.59 -15.91 6.00
CA GLN A 253 -8.47 -16.92 6.60
C GLN A 253 -9.85 -16.92 5.95
N THR A 254 -10.41 -15.75 5.67
CA THR A 254 -11.69 -15.61 4.96
C THR A 254 -11.62 -16.24 3.58
N ALA A 255 -10.62 -15.88 2.78
CA ALA A 255 -10.44 -16.44 1.44
C ALA A 255 -10.28 -17.98 1.45
N LEU A 256 -9.51 -18.50 2.39
CA LEU A 256 -9.32 -19.94 2.56
C LEU A 256 -10.60 -20.65 3.02
N SER A 257 -11.40 -20.04 3.89
CA SER A 257 -12.69 -20.56 4.36
C SER A 257 -13.70 -20.62 3.23
N GLU A 258 -13.82 -19.57 2.44
CA GLU A 258 -14.71 -19.52 1.28
C GLU A 258 -14.34 -20.60 0.24
N ALA A 259 -13.04 -20.79 0.00
CA ALA A 259 -12.57 -21.85 -0.89
C ALA A 259 -12.97 -23.25 -0.40
N ARG A 260 -12.86 -23.51 0.91
CA ARG A 260 -13.30 -24.80 1.52
C ARG A 260 -14.80 -25.00 1.36
N HIS A 261 -15.58 -23.99 1.63
CA HIS A 261 -17.06 -24.05 1.54
C HIS A 261 -17.51 -24.36 0.11
N TYR A 262 -16.94 -23.64 -0.86
CA TYR A 262 -17.21 -23.89 -2.29
C TYR A 262 -16.94 -25.33 -2.71
N ILE A 263 -15.90 -25.99 -2.17
CA ILE A 263 -15.57 -27.38 -2.48
C ILE A 263 -16.57 -28.33 -1.83
N ALA A 264 -16.93 -28.07 -0.58
CA ALA A 264 -17.89 -28.89 0.13
C ALA A 264 -19.25 -28.94 -0.62
N GLU A 265 -19.62 -27.83 -1.27
CA GLU A 265 -20.88 -27.71 -2.02
C GLU A 265 -20.79 -28.26 -3.45
N ASN A 266 -19.64 -28.09 -4.13
CA ASN A 266 -19.52 -28.39 -5.58
C ASN A 266 -18.55 -29.56 -5.91
N GLY A 267 -17.94 -30.17 -4.92
CA GLY A 267 -16.93 -31.23 -5.05
C GLY A 267 -17.50 -32.65 -5.06
N LYS A 268 -18.85 -32.76 -5.24
CA LYS A 268 -19.52 -34.06 -5.41
C LYS A 268 -19.54 -34.52 -6.87
#